data_8eb14c80f6e711f625791a82351081ee
#
_entry.id   8eb14c80f6e711f625791a82351081ee
#
_cell.length_a   1.000
_cell.length_b   1.000
_cell.length_c   1.000
_cell.angle_alpha   90.00
_cell.angle_beta   90.00
_cell.angle_gamma   90.00
#
_symmetry.space_group_name_H-M   'P 1'
#
loop_
_entity.id
_entity.type
_entity.pdbx_description
1 polymer ?
#
loop_
_entity_poly.entity_id
_entity_poly.type
_entity_poly.pdbx_seq_one_letter_code
_entity_poly.pdbx_strand_id
1 'polypeptide(L)'
;MFSALLFSHGARMLTPDERDVGFAGAEGLASLRLLRRMVTEGGMPQLNGTTALQAFAAGKLGMRFGSTAFLRNMMNSVGRNFEMQTALLPVVDPVNGRLPTGGAAGMLTARDPAKREAAWKFLRFSTSAEGTTLMVKNTGYVPTNQLAIDDPRYLSEFYRENPLFKTATMQVGRMVPWYAFPGTNSVRVTEVMVNNMARVVEGNATPEVALADMASEVRRLLPRRG
;
A
#
# COMPACT_ATOMS: atom_id res chain seq x y z
N MET A 1 6.04 0.29 2.73
CA MET A 1 6.67 -1.01 3.03
C MET A 1 6.49 -1.41 4.48
N PHE A 2 6.89 -0.60 5.49
CA PHE A 2 6.79 -0.99 6.92
C PHE A 2 5.38 -1.44 7.33
N SER A 3 4.33 -0.70 6.97
CA SER A 3 2.95 -1.09 7.26
C SER A 3 2.56 -2.45 6.68
N ALA A 4 3.02 -2.76 5.46
CA ALA A 4 2.74 -4.04 4.84
C ALA A 4 3.44 -5.20 5.58
N LEU A 5 4.69 -5.00 6.00
CA LEU A 5 5.41 -5.98 6.81
C LEU A 5 4.78 -6.14 8.19
N LEU A 6 4.51 -5.04 8.89
CA LEU A 6 3.89 -5.04 10.21
C LEU A 6 2.53 -5.75 10.21
N PHE A 7 1.66 -5.38 9.28
CA PHE A 7 0.33 -5.98 9.16
C PHE A 7 0.38 -7.45 8.75
N SER A 8 1.40 -7.84 7.96
CA SER A 8 1.61 -9.25 7.62
C SER A 8 1.91 -10.13 8.84
N HIS A 9 2.41 -9.55 9.92
CA HIS A 9 2.58 -10.19 11.24
C HIS A 9 1.30 -10.14 12.11
N GLY A 10 0.19 -9.56 11.63
CA GLY A 10 -1.02 -9.37 12.42
C GLY A 10 -0.98 -8.18 13.39
N ALA A 11 0.08 -7.39 13.39
CA ALA A 11 0.24 -6.24 14.27
C ALA A 11 -0.48 -4.97 13.74
N ARG A 12 -0.49 -3.91 14.55
CA ARG A 12 -1.18 -2.65 14.28
C ARG A 12 -0.22 -1.47 14.38
N MET A 13 -0.57 -0.35 13.72
CA MET A 13 0.21 0.90 13.80
C MET A 13 0.10 1.55 15.18
N LEU A 14 -1.11 1.65 15.72
CA LEU A 14 -1.38 2.14 17.07
C LEU A 14 -2.12 1.08 17.89
N THR A 15 -2.15 1.28 19.20
CA THR A 15 -3.02 0.54 20.13
C THR A 15 -4.51 0.72 19.75
N PRO A 16 -5.42 -0.18 20.17
CA PRO A 16 -6.84 -0.07 19.83
C PRO A 16 -7.51 1.24 20.27
N ASP A 17 -7.02 1.86 21.35
CA ASP A 17 -7.48 3.15 21.86
C ASP A 17 -6.77 4.35 21.21
N GLU A 18 -5.85 4.09 20.26
CA GLU A 18 -5.04 5.08 19.54
C GLU A 18 -4.18 6.00 20.42
N ARG A 19 -3.86 5.57 21.64
CA ARG A 19 -3.09 6.36 22.61
C ARG A 19 -1.59 6.10 22.56
N ASP A 20 -1.18 4.96 22.04
CA ASP A 20 0.24 4.60 21.92
C ASP A 20 0.52 3.87 20.60
N VAL A 21 1.79 3.76 20.26
CA VAL A 21 2.26 3.01 19.10
C VAL A 21 2.07 1.51 19.32
N GLY A 22 1.43 0.82 18.37
CA GLY A 22 1.23 -0.62 18.38
C GLY A 22 2.39 -1.39 17.74
N PHE A 23 3.26 -0.68 17.01
CA PHE A 23 4.36 -1.30 16.24
C PHE A 23 5.67 -1.44 17.03
N ALA A 24 5.75 -0.98 18.28
CA ALA A 24 7.01 -0.98 19.05
C ALA A 24 7.42 -2.36 19.62
N GLY A 25 6.60 -3.39 19.38
CA GLY A 25 6.82 -4.75 19.87
C GLY A 25 7.67 -5.64 18.96
N ALA A 26 7.57 -6.95 19.21
CA ALA A 26 8.33 -7.99 18.50
C ALA A 26 8.04 -7.99 16.99
N GLU A 27 6.80 -7.74 16.58
CA GLU A 27 6.37 -7.76 15.19
C GLU A 27 6.97 -6.57 14.40
N GLY A 28 7.04 -5.39 15.03
CA GLY A 28 7.71 -4.23 14.44
C GLY A 28 9.21 -4.45 14.28
N LEU A 29 9.85 -5.05 15.28
CA LEU A 29 11.26 -5.44 15.20
C LEU A 29 11.50 -6.49 14.12
N ALA A 30 10.67 -7.52 14.05
CA ALA A 30 10.73 -8.55 13.01
C ALA A 30 10.58 -7.94 11.61
N SER A 31 9.68 -6.96 11.45
CA SER A 31 9.47 -6.23 10.20
C SER A 31 10.72 -5.46 9.75
N LEU A 32 11.39 -4.75 10.66
CA LEU A 32 12.63 -4.04 10.34
C LEU A 32 13.82 -4.99 10.11
N ARG A 33 13.91 -6.07 10.88
CA ARG A 33 14.93 -7.12 10.65
C ARG A 33 14.74 -7.78 9.28
N LEU A 34 13.49 -8.10 8.88
CA LEU A 34 13.21 -8.63 7.55
C LEU A 34 13.62 -7.63 6.46
N LEU A 35 13.30 -6.35 6.62
CA LEU A 35 13.72 -5.31 5.68
C LEU A 35 15.25 -5.24 5.55
N ARG A 36 15.98 -5.32 6.67
CA ARG A 36 17.45 -5.37 6.65
C ARG A 36 17.97 -6.62 5.95
N ARG A 37 17.41 -7.79 6.23
CA ARG A 37 17.78 -9.05 5.58
C ARG A 37 17.55 -9.04 4.08
N MET A 38 16.48 -8.39 3.59
CA MET A 38 16.27 -8.21 2.15
C MET A 38 17.46 -7.53 1.48
N VAL A 39 18.13 -6.59 2.17
CA VAL A 39 19.34 -5.93 1.67
C VAL A 39 20.57 -6.81 1.83
N THR A 40 20.82 -7.34 3.04
CA THR A 40 22.08 -8.02 3.37
C THR A 40 22.20 -9.45 2.84
N GLU A 41 21.07 -10.13 2.72
CA GLU A 41 21.00 -11.54 2.29
C GLU A 41 20.24 -11.71 0.97
N GLY A 42 19.21 -10.87 0.73
CA GLY A 42 18.35 -10.98 -0.44
C GLY A 42 18.83 -10.18 -1.66
N GLY A 43 19.92 -9.45 -1.56
CA GLY A 43 20.48 -8.67 -2.67
C GLY A 43 19.57 -7.49 -3.10
N MET A 44 18.67 -7.02 -2.24
CA MET A 44 17.81 -5.86 -2.53
C MET A 44 18.66 -4.60 -2.69
N PRO A 45 18.69 -3.95 -3.86
CA PRO A 45 19.46 -2.73 -4.06
C PRO A 45 18.80 -1.54 -3.37
N GLN A 46 19.63 -0.59 -2.94
CA GLN A 46 19.16 0.66 -2.34
C GLN A 46 18.75 1.65 -3.43
N LEU A 47 17.53 1.53 -3.92
CA LEU A 47 16.97 2.36 -4.99
C LEU A 47 15.74 3.12 -4.49
N ASN A 48 15.57 4.35 -4.95
CA ASN A 48 14.29 5.04 -4.79
C ASN A 48 13.22 4.42 -5.70
N GLY A 49 11.94 4.75 -5.45
CA GLY A 49 10.81 4.13 -6.14
C GLY A 49 10.84 4.30 -7.68
N THR A 50 11.30 5.45 -8.18
CA THR A 50 11.39 5.72 -9.62
C THR A 50 12.50 4.91 -10.27
N THR A 51 13.69 4.90 -9.66
CA THR A 51 14.83 4.13 -10.16
C THR A 51 14.56 2.62 -10.10
N ALA A 52 13.88 2.14 -9.03
CA ALA A 52 13.47 0.75 -8.92
C ALA A 52 12.46 0.35 -10.00
N LEU A 53 11.53 1.24 -10.37
CA LEU A 53 10.60 1.04 -11.47
C LEU A 53 11.33 0.87 -12.80
N GLN A 54 12.25 1.78 -13.09
CA GLN A 54 13.06 1.75 -14.32
C GLN A 54 13.95 0.51 -14.38
N ALA A 55 14.61 0.16 -13.28
CA ALA A 55 15.47 -1.02 -13.20
C ALA A 55 14.67 -2.32 -13.41
N PHE A 56 13.45 -2.41 -12.83
CA PHE A 56 12.57 -3.55 -13.05
C PHE A 56 12.13 -3.62 -14.53
N ALA A 57 11.64 -2.51 -15.09
CA ALA A 57 11.21 -2.47 -16.50
C ALA A 57 12.33 -2.81 -17.49
N ALA A 58 13.58 -2.53 -17.13
CA ALA A 58 14.77 -2.90 -17.91
C ALA A 58 15.27 -4.33 -17.66
N GLY A 59 14.53 -5.16 -16.86
CA GLY A 59 14.93 -6.52 -16.54
C GLY A 59 16.13 -6.67 -15.59
N LYS A 60 16.53 -5.58 -14.90
CA LYS A 60 17.66 -5.59 -13.95
C LYS A 60 17.25 -6.03 -12.54
N LEU A 61 15.97 -6.16 -12.26
CA LEU A 61 15.42 -6.66 -11.00
C LEU A 61 14.49 -7.85 -11.28
N GLY A 62 14.71 -8.96 -10.61
CA GLY A 62 13.85 -10.14 -10.72
C GLY A 62 12.49 -9.99 -10.01
N MET A 63 12.42 -9.16 -8.98
CA MET A 63 11.19 -8.92 -8.22
C MET A 63 11.05 -7.45 -7.82
N ARG A 64 9.79 -7.00 -7.72
CA ARG A 64 9.47 -5.69 -7.20
C ARG A 64 8.17 -5.73 -6.38
N PHE A 65 8.23 -5.20 -5.16
CA PHE A 65 7.03 -4.93 -4.37
C PHE A 65 6.49 -3.53 -4.72
N GLY A 66 5.19 -3.41 -4.84
CA GLY A 66 4.59 -2.12 -5.18
C GLY A 66 3.07 -2.10 -5.07
N SER A 67 2.50 -0.91 -5.22
CA SER A 67 1.05 -0.75 -5.28
C SER A 67 0.51 -1.28 -6.61
N THR A 68 -0.62 -1.96 -6.55
CA THR A 68 -1.37 -2.43 -7.73
C THR A 68 -1.84 -1.28 -8.63
N ALA A 69 -2.00 -0.08 -8.07
CA ALA A 69 -2.34 1.14 -8.81
C ALA A 69 -1.41 1.46 -9.98
N PHE A 70 -0.18 0.94 -9.96
CA PHE A 70 0.81 1.15 -11.01
C PHE A 70 0.93 -0.01 -11.99
N LEU A 71 0.06 -1.03 -11.90
CA LEU A 71 0.19 -2.25 -12.71
C LEU A 71 0.18 -1.96 -14.21
N ARG A 72 -0.79 -1.19 -14.69
CA ARG A 72 -0.88 -0.82 -16.12
C ARG A 72 0.37 -0.07 -16.59
N ASN A 73 0.83 0.89 -15.79
CA ASN A 73 2.04 1.64 -16.10
C ASN A 73 3.27 0.71 -16.14
N MET A 74 3.37 -0.22 -15.19
CA MET A 74 4.42 -1.24 -15.17
C MET A 74 4.41 -2.10 -16.43
N MET A 75 3.25 -2.64 -16.80
CA MET A 75 3.09 -3.43 -18.02
C MET A 75 3.54 -2.67 -19.27
N ASN A 76 3.13 -1.41 -19.37
CA ASN A 76 3.54 -0.55 -20.49
C ASN A 76 5.06 -0.29 -20.50
N SER A 77 5.66 -0.10 -19.32
CA SER A 77 7.11 0.15 -19.18
C SER A 77 7.94 -1.10 -19.48
N VAL A 78 7.49 -2.27 -19.06
CA VAL A 78 8.12 -3.57 -19.39
C VAL A 78 7.98 -3.85 -20.90
N GLY A 79 6.82 -3.56 -21.48
CA GLY A 79 6.56 -3.75 -22.90
C GLY A 79 6.88 -5.19 -23.37
N ARG A 80 7.90 -5.33 -24.20
CA ARG A 80 8.39 -6.62 -24.74
C ARG A 80 9.74 -7.05 -24.16
N ASN A 81 10.23 -6.37 -23.13
CA ASN A 81 11.55 -6.68 -22.57
C ASN A 81 11.62 -8.06 -21.94
N PHE A 82 10.54 -8.49 -21.27
CA PHE A 82 10.39 -9.81 -20.66
C PHE A 82 8.92 -10.12 -20.32
N GLU A 83 8.63 -11.37 -20.03
CA GLU A 83 7.31 -11.77 -19.53
C GLU A 83 7.19 -11.45 -18.03
N MET A 84 6.27 -10.53 -17.69
CA MET A 84 6.01 -10.12 -16.32
C MET A 84 4.90 -10.96 -15.70
N GLN A 85 5.07 -11.34 -14.44
CA GLN A 85 4.05 -12.01 -13.64
C GLN A 85 3.70 -11.20 -12.38
N THR A 86 2.53 -11.44 -11.83
CA THR A 86 2.12 -10.92 -10.53
C THR A 86 1.91 -12.06 -9.55
N ALA A 87 2.31 -11.85 -8.29
CA ALA A 87 2.14 -12.82 -7.21
C ALA A 87 1.45 -12.19 -6.00
N LEU A 88 0.81 -13.03 -5.18
CA LEU A 88 0.25 -12.59 -3.91
C LEU A 88 1.37 -12.05 -3.02
N LEU A 89 1.11 -10.93 -2.35
CA LEU A 89 2.02 -10.45 -1.33
C LEU A 89 2.01 -11.42 -0.14
N PRO A 90 3.16 -12.00 0.23
CA PRO A 90 3.21 -12.95 1.34
C PRO A 90 2.80 -12.30 2.66
N VAL A 91 2.13 -13.05 3.52
CA VAL A 91 1.87 -12.69 4.91
C VAL A 91 2.61 -13.65 5.82
N VAL A 92 3.16 -13.14 6.91
CA VAL A 92 3.95 -13.94 7.86
C VAL A 92 3.01 -14.75 8.75
N ASP A 93 1.96 -14.13 9.28
CA ASP A 93 0.91 -14.82 10.01
C ASP A 93 -0.23 -15.22 9.05
N PRO A 94 -0.42 -16.52 8.76
CA PRO A 94 -1.44 -16.95 7.81
C PRO A 94 -2.88 -16.73 8.32
N VAL A 95 -3.08 -16.58 9.63
CA VAL A 95 -4.40 -16.39 10.25
C VAL A 95 -4.71 -14.91 10.43
N ASN A 96 -3.85 -14.18 11.13
CA ASN A 96 -4.08 -12.79 11.52
C ASN A 96 -3.42 -11.78 10.57
N GLY A 97 -2.53 -12.22 9.70
CA GLY A 97 -1.83 -11.35 8.76
C GLY A 97 -2.79 -10.58 7.85
N ARG A 98 -2.55 -9.28 7.72
CA ARG A 98 -3.35 -8.34 6.93
C ARG A 98 -2.43 -7.59 5.97
N LEU A 99 -3.04 -6.94 5.00
CA LEU A 99 -2.35 -6.13 3.99
C LEU A 99 -2.97 -4.73 3.97
N PRO A 100 -2.15 -3.67 3.94
CA PRO A 100 -2.69 -2.33 3.82
C PRO A 100 -3.28 -2.11 2.43
N THR A 101 -4.47 -1.52 2.37
CA THR A 101 -4.99 -0.95 1.13
C THR A 101 -4.84 0.56 1.19
N GLY A 102 -4.26 1.14 0.16
CA GLY A 102 -4.30 2.56 -0.08
C GLY A 102 -5.50 2.92 -0.95
N GLY A 103 -5.72 4.19 -1.16
CA GLY A 103 -6.79 4.62 -2.04
C GLY A 103 -6.93 6.13 -2.06
N ALA A 104 -7.92 6.57 -2.82
CA ALA A 104 -8.37 7.95 -2.86
C ALA A 104 -9.86 7.99 -2.54
N ALA A 105 -10.29 9.06 -1.90
CA ALA A 105 -11.70 9.33 -1.64
C ALA A 105 -12.09 10.66 -2.28
N GLY A 106 -13.27 10.70 -2.89
CA GLY A 106 -13.85 11.95 -3.38
C GLY A 106 -14.65 12.64 -2.27
N MET A 107 -14.41 13.94 -2.06
CA MET A 107 -15.14 14.75 -1.10
C MET A 107 -15.90 15.88 -1.78
N LEU A 108 -17.17 16.07 -1.39
CA LEU A 108 -17.98 17.19 -1.83
C LEU A 108 -17.69 18.42 -0.95
N THR A 109 -16.96 19.37 -1.51
CA THR A 109 -16.63 20.63 -0.82
C THR A 109 -17.43 21.82 -1.35
N ALA A 110 -18.15 21.68 -2.49
CA ALA A 110 -18.96 22.71 -3.08
C ALA A 110 -20.13 23.10 -2.17
N ARG A 111 -20.31 24.41 -1.93
CA ARG A 111 -21.44 24.98 -1.13
C ARG A 111 -22.63 25.35 -2.02
N ASP A 112 -22.38 25.73 -3.25
CA ASP A 112 -23.42 26.04 -4.23
C ASP A 112 -24.22 24.77 -4.60
N PRO A 113 -25.56 24.79 -4.56
CA PRO A 113 -26.40 23.60 -4.77
C PRO A 113 -26.21 22.96 -6.16
N ALA A 114 -26.12 23.78 -7.22
CA ALA A 114 -25.96 23.25 -8.57
C ALA A 114 -24.59 22.59 -8.77
N LYS A 115 -23.53 23.18 -8.22
CA LYS A 115 -22.20 22.59 -8.21
C LYS A 115 -22.13 21.32 -7.37
N ARG A 116 -22.83 21.26 -6.23
CA ARG A 116 -22.92 20.05 -5.41
C ARG A 116 -23.58 18.91 -6.17
N GLU A 117 -24.68 19.19 -6.85
CA GLU A 117 -25.38 18.17 -7.62
C GLU A 117 -24.52 17.66 -8.79
N ALA A 118 -23.85 18.56 -9.51
CA ALA A 118 -22.93 18.16 -10.58
C ALA A 118 -21.76 17.30 -10.06
N ALA A 119 -21.13 17.70 -8.96
CA ALA A 119 -20.06 16.94 -8.33
C ALA A 119 -20.56 15.58 -7.80
N TRP A 120 -21.79 15.53 -7.25
CA TRP A 120 -22.40 14.28 -6.82
C TRP A 120 -22.64 13.31 -7.98
N LYS A 121 -23.13 13.78 -9.13
CA LYS A 121 -23.28 12.97 -10.35
C LYS A 121 -21.94 12.37 -10.78
N PHE A 122 -20.86 13.18 -10.74
CA PHE A 122 -19.51 12.69 -11.05
C PHE A 122 -19.05 11.63 -10.04
N LEU A 123 -19.21 11.83 -8.74
CA LEU A 123 -18.81 10.85 -7.72
C LEU A 123 -19.61 9.54 -7.85
N ARG A 124 -20.90 9.64 -8.08
CA ARG A 124 -21.74 8.44 -8.35
C ARG A 124 -21.26 7.66 -9.57
N PHE A 125 -20.91 8.35 -10.65
CA PHE A 125 -20.35 7.69 -11.83
C PHE A 125 -19.00 7.05 -11.50
N SER A 126 -18.09 7.77 -10.85
CA SER A 126 -16.75 7.28 -10.52
C SER A 126 -16.76 6.01 -9.66
N THR A 127 -17.78 5.83 -8.81
CA THR A 127 -17.94 4.66 -7.93
C THR A 127 -18.93 3.62 -8.48
N SER A 128 -19.54 3.87 -9.65
CA SER A 128 -20.39 2.92 -10.34
C SER A 128 -19.58 1.73 -10.87
N ALA A 129 -20.28 0.68 -11.31
CA ALA A 129 -19.64 -0.46 -11.95
C ALA A 129 -18.84 -0.05 -13.20
N GLU A 130 -19.39 0.87 -14.01
CA GLU A 130 -18.74 1.40 -15.21
C GLU A 130 -17.50 2.22 -14.85
N GLY A 131 -17.61 3.23 -13.96
CA GLY A 131 -16.51 4.06 -13.54
C GLY A 131 -15.39 3.28 -12.86
N THR A 132 -15.74 2.32 -11.99
CA THR A 132 -14.78 1.38 -11.37
C THR A 132 -14.07 0.55 -12.44
N THR A 133 -14.79 0.07 -13.45
CA THR A 133 -14.20 -0.71 -14.56
C THR A 133 -13.17 0.10 -15.34
N LEU A 134 -13.48 1.36 -15.64
CA LEU A 134 -12.54 2.27 -16.31
C LEU A 134 -11.29 2.49 -15.45
N MET A 135 -11.46 2.72 -14.16
CA MET A 135 -10.36 2.88 -13.22
C MET A 135 -9.43 1.66 -13.22
N VAL A 136 -9.99 0.47 -13.03
CA VAL A 136 -9.24 -0.79 -12.94
C VAL A 136 -8.47 -1.07 -14.22
N LYS A 137 -9.14 -1.01 -15.39
CA LYS A 137 -8.52 -1.30 -16.68
C LYS A 137 -7.36 -0.38 -17.02
N ASN A 138 -7.40 0.88 -16.58
CA ASN A 138 -6.37 1.86 -16.89
C ASN A 138 -5.27 1.97 -15.83
N THR A 139 -5.44 1.37 -14.65
CA THR A 139 -4.47 1.49 -13.56
C THR A 139 -4.01 0.15 -12.99
N GLY A 140 -4.93 -0.69 -12.58
CA GLY A 140 -4.75 -1.89 -11.77
C GLY A 140 -5.20 -1.72 -10.31
N TYR A 141 -5.90 -0.61 -9.99
CA TYR A 141 -6.54 -0.45 -8.69
C TYR A 141 -7.46 -1.64 -8.38
N VAL A 142 -7.57 -1.96 -7.10
CA VAL A 142 -8.56 -2.92 -6.62
C VAL A 142 -9.95 -2.29 -6.78
N PRO A 143 -10.93 -2.98 -7.38
CA PRO A 143 -12.27 -2.44 -7.56
C PRO A 143 -12.99 -2.26 -6.22
N THR A 144 -13.74 -1.18 -6.10
CA THR A 144 -14.56 -0.85 -4.92
C THR A 144 -16.05 -1.18 -5.09
N ASN A 145 -16.43 -1.70 -6.26
CA ASN A 145 -17.80 -2.03 -6.61
C ASN A 145 -17.92 -3.52 -6.94
N GLN A 146 -18.70 -4.26 -6.14
CA GLN A 146 -18.87 -5.71 -6.31
C GLN A 146 -19.50 -6.07 -7.64
N LEU A 147 -20.50 -5.29 -8.10
CA LEU A 147 -21.11 -5.52 -9.41
C LEU A 147 -20.09 -5.44 -10.55
N ALA A 148 -19.09 -4.54 -10.43
CA ALA A 148 -18.03 -4.46 -11.43
C ALA A 148 -17.16 -5.73 -11.47
N ILE A 149 -16.98 -6.41 -10.33
CA ILE A 149 -16.18 -7.63 -10.25
C ILE A 149 -16.90 -8.82 -10.91
N ASP A 150 -18.19 -8.97 -10.62
CA ASP A 150 -18.93 -10.20 -10.88
C ASP A 150 -19.60 -10.23 -12.27
N ASP A 151 -19.94 -9.07 -12.81
CA ASP A 151 -20.72 -8.97 -14.06
C ASP A 151 -19.77 -9.04 -15.29
N PRO A 152 -20.04 -9.94 -16.26
CA PRO A 152 -19.26 -10.08 -17.49
C PRO A 152 -19.15 -8.81 -18.33
N ARG A 153 -20.15 -7.93 -18.25
CA ARG A 153 -20.13 -6.62 -18.94
C ARG A 153 -19.01 -5.70 -18.46
N TYR A 154 -18.44 -5.95 -17.27
CA TYR A 154 -17.46 -5.09 -16.62
C TYR A 154 -16.10 -5.77 -16.48
N LEU A 155 -15.78 -6.35 -15.33
CA LEU A 155 -14.43 -6.84 -15.03
C LEU A 155 -14.31 -8.37 -15.05
N SER A 156 -15.40 -9.12 -14.94
CA SER A 156 -15.34 -10.58 -14.85
C SER A 156 -14.62 -11.19 -16.08
N GLU A 157 -15.04 -10.81 -17.29
CA GLU A 157 -14.40 -11.23 -18.55
C GLU A 157 -12.98 -10.65 -18.66
N PHE A 158 -12.80 -9.37 -18.34
CA PHE A 158 -11.50 -8.71 -18.36
C PHE A 158 -10.46 -9.43 -17.51
N TYR A 159 -10.83 -9.89 -16.31
CA TYR A 159 -9.90 -10.63 -15.43
C TYR A 159 -9.55 -12.02 -15.97
N ARG A 160 -10.46 -12.65 -16.72
CA ARG A 160 -10.18 -13.91 -17.38
C ARG A 160 -9.11 -13.75 -18.46
N GLU A 161 -9.17 -12.65 -19.21
CA GLU A 161 -8.23 -12.32 -20.29
C GLU A 161 -6.95 -11.66 -19.81
N ASN A 162 -6.97 -11.04 -18.61
CA ASN A 162 -5.88 -10.27 -18.03
C ASN A 162 -5.54 -10.75 -16.62
N PRO A 163 -4.97 -11.95 -16.45
CA PRO A 163 -4.76 -12.58 -15.15
C PRO A 163 -3.88 -11.78 -14.20
N LEU A 164 -2.96 -10.95 -14.70
CA LEU A 164 -2.11 -10.08 -13.88
C LEU A 164 -2.94 -9.12 -13.01
N PHE A 165 -4.07 -8.64 -13.51
CA PHE A 165 -4.97 -7.74 -12.76
C PHE A 165 -5.77 -8.47 -11.67
N LYS A 166 -5.97 -9.79 -11.81
CA LYS A 166 -6.77 -10.57 -10.88
C LYS A 166 -6.05 -10.80 -9.55
N THR A 167 -4.73 -10.84 -9.52
CA THR A 167 -3.94 -11.19 -8.34
C THR A 167 -4.31 -10.36 -7.11
N ALA A 168 -4.49 -9.05 -7.26
CA ALA A 168 -4.86 -8.17 -6.16
C ALA A 168 -6.24 -8.48 -5.57
N THR A 169 -7.21 -8.86 -6.40
CA THR A 169 -8.58 -9.20 -5.95
C THR A 169 -8.62 -10.44 -5.07
N MET A 170 -7.67 -11.37 -5.24
CA MET A 170 -7.56 -12.59 -4.44
C MET A 170 -7.16 -12.32 -2.99
N GLN A 171 -6.67 -11.12 -2.67
CA GLN A 171 -6.25 -10.72 -1.32
C GLN A 171 -7.21 -9.74 -0.64
N VAL A 172 -8.34 -9.39 -1.25
CA VAL A 172 -9.31 -8.43 -0.71
C VAL A 172 -9.74 -8.78 0.71
N GLY A 173 -10.00 -10.06 1.01
CA GLY A 173 -10.38 -10.52 2.35
C GLY A 173 -9.33 -10.29 3.46
N ARG A 174 -8.08 -9.98 3.09
CA ARG A 174 -7.00 -9.65 4.02
C ARG A 174 -6.71 -8.16 4.10
N MET A 175 -7.34 -7.34 3.26
CA MET A 175 -7.05 -5.92 3.19
C MET A 175 -7.64 -5.19 4.39
N VAL A 176 -6.87 -4.25 4.92
CA VAL A 176 -7.30 -3.29 5.94
C VAL A 176 -7.04 -1.87 5.42
N PRO A 177 -7.84 -0.88 5.83
CA PRO A 177 -7.66 0.50 5.40
C PRO A 177 -6.24 1.01 5.66
N TRP A 178 -5.77 1.90 4.79
CA TRP A 178 -4.56 2.67 5.05
C TRP A 178 -4.71 3.44 6.35
N TYR A 179 -3.70 3.34 7.20
CA TYR A 179 -3.76 3.95 8.51
C TYR A 179 -3.47 5.45 8.43
N ALA A 180 -4.44 6.27 8.81
CA ALA A 180 -4.28 7.72 9.00
C ALA A 180 -4.05 7.99 10.49
N PHE A 181 -2.89 8.55 10.83
CA PHE A 181 -2.58 8.88 12.22
C PHE A 181 -3.46 10.02 12.72
N PRO A 182 -3.97 9.96 13.97
CA PRO A 182 -4.83 11.00 14.53
C PRO A 182 -4.07 12.31 14.73
N GLY A 183 -4.83 13.43 14.73
CA GLY A 183 -4.29 14.76 14.93
C GLY A 183 -3.74 15.41 13.66
N THR A 184 -2.96 16.47 13.83
CA THR A 184 -2.47 17.33 12.74
C THR A 184 -1.10 16.91 12.20
N ASN A 185 -0.45 15.93 12.83
CA ASN A 185 0.93 15.52 12.53
C ASN A 185 1.03 14.27 11.65
N SER A 186 -0.05 13.81 11.02
CA SER A 186 -0.07 12.53 10.28
C SER A 186 1.02 12.45 9.20
N VAL A 187 1.26 13.53 8.46
CA VAL A 187 2.34 13.59 7.46
C VAL A 187 3.70 13.46 8.12
N ARG A 188 3.92 14.19 9.22
CA ARG A 188 5.19 14.15 9.97
C ARG A 188 5.48 12.77 10.55
N VAL A 189 4.46 12.07 11.07
CA VAL A 189 4.59 10.67 11.52
C VAL A 189 5.05 9.78 10.36
N THR A 190 4.48 9.94 9.19
CA THR A 190 4.88 9.17 8.00
C THR A 190 6.34 9.44 7.63
N GLU A 191 6.79 10.69 7.67
CA GLU A 191 8.20 11.06 7.43
C GLU A 191 9.15 10.40 8.42
N VAL A 192 8.83 10.43 9.73
CA VAL A 192 9.60 9.76 10.79
C VAL A 192 9.76 8.28 10.48
N MET A 193 8.67 7.62 10.09
CA MET A 193 8.71 6.19 9.77
C MET A 193 9.56 5.91 8.53
N VAL A 194 9.43 6.71 7.48
CA VAL A 194 10.22 6.56 6.24
C VAL A 194 11.70 6.77 6.51
N ASN A 195 12.06 7.80 7.28
CA ASN A 195 13.46 8.10 7.62
C ASN A 195 14.10 6.98 8.44
N ASN A 196 13.41 6.45 9.45
CA ASN A 196 13.94 5.35 10.24
C ASN A 196 14.06 4.04 9.44
N MET A 197 13.12 3.74 8.52
CA MET A 197 13.31 2.64 7.58
C MET A 197 14.52 2.83 6.66
N ALA A 198 14.73 4.04 6.15
CA ALA A 198 15.89 4.35 5.33
C ALA A 198 17.20 4.09 6.08
N ARG A 199 17.31 4.53 7.35
CA ARG A 199 18.47 4.26 8.20
C ARG A 199 18.77 2.76 8.33
N VAL A 200 17.74 1.91 8.44
CA VAL A 200 17.90 0.45 8.49
C VAL A 200 18.39 -0.10 7.15
N VAL A 201 17.78 0.33 6.04
CA VAL A 201 18.16 -0.10 4.70
C VAL A 201 19.60 0.28 4.38
N GLU A 202 19.99 1.50 4.69
CA GLU A 202 21.34 2.05 4.45
C GLU A 202 22.39 1.50 5.42
N GLY A 203 21.98 0.87 6.54
CA GLY A 203 22.88 0.36 7.57
C GLY A 203 23.36 1.41 8.55
N ASN A 204 22.73 2.58 8.55
CA ASN A 204 23.03 3.71 9.46
C ASN A 204 22.44 3.52 10.88
N ALA A 205 21.54 2.54 11.05
CA ALA A 205 21.03 2.11 12.35
C ALA A 205 20.70 0.62 12.33
N THR A 206 20.81 -0.02 13.51
CA THR A 206 20.26 -1.38 13.67
C THR A 206 18.73 -1.33 13.70
N PRO A 207 18.03 -2.43 13.36
CA PRO A 207 16.58 -2.50 13.49
C PRO A 207 16.05 -2.12 14.87
N GLU A 208 16.77 -2.49 15.93
CA GLU A 208 16.43 -2.20 17.33
C GLU A 208 16.48 -0.69 17.62
N VAL A 209 17.58 -0.03 17.25
CA VAL A 209 17.75 1.41 17.43
C VAL A 209 16.72 2.18 16.60
N ALA A 210 16.56 1.84 15.34
CA ALA A 210 15.61 2.52 14.47
C ALA A 210 14.15 2.35 14.96
N LEU A 211 13.77 1.18 15.49
CA LEU A 211 12.45 0.96 16.05
C LEU A 211 12.21 1.80 17.31
N ALA A 212 13.20 1.86 18.21
CA ALA A 212 13.10 2.65 19.43
C ALA A 212 12.98 4.15 19.13
N ASP A 213 13.81 4.65 18.22
CA ASP A 213 13.78 6.05 17.75
C ASP A 213 12.42 6.36 17.10
N MET A 214 11.98 5.52 16.15
CA MET A 214 10.68 5.65 15.47
C MET A 214 9.53 5.72 16.48
N ALA A 215 9.49 4.80 17.44
CA ALA A 215 8.44 4.73 18.45
C ALA A 215 8.45 5.99 19.36
N SER A 216 9.63 6.41 19.81
CA SER A 216 9.78 7.61 20.62
C SER A 216 9.34 8.88 19.90
N GLU A 217 9.75 9.05 18.64
CA GLU A 217 9.40 10.22 17.84
C GLU A 217 7.90 10.24 17.49
N VAL A 218 7.32 9.11 17.10
CA VAL A 218 5.88 9.02 16.79
C VAL A 218 5.05 9.34 18.04
N ARG A 219 5.40 8.80 19.23
CA ARG A 219 4.69 9.11 20.49
C ARG A 219 4.63 10.61 20.78
N ARG A 220 5.70 11.35 20.49
CA ARG A 220 5.74 12.82 20.68
C ARG A 220 4.82 13.57 19.72
N LEU A 221 4.52 12.98 18.56
CA LEU A 221 3.67 13.57 17.51
C LEU A 221 2.19 13.22 17.65
N LEU A 222 1.86 12.16 18.41
CA LEU A 222 0.46 11.80 18.68
C LEU A 222 -0.24 12.88 19.53
N PRO A 223 -1.55 13.08 19.35
CA PRO A 223 -2.31 14.03 20.16
C PRO A 223 -2.23 13.68 21.64
N ARG A 224 -1.89 14.65 22.47
CA ARG A 224 -2.08 14.55 23.92
C ARG A 224 -3.58 14.73 24.17
N ARG A 225 -4.28 13.64 24.43
CA ARG A 225 -5.65 13.74 24.94
C ARG A 225 -5.56 13.98 26.46
N GLY A 226 -6.01 15.15 26.89
CA GLY A 226 -6.19 15.47 28.30
C GLY A 226 -7.21 14.55 28.97
#